data_e9531dcabcc5dfb4fc2ae978998142ec
#
_entry.id   e9531dcabcc5dfb4fc2ae978998142ec
#
_cell.length_a   1.000
_cell.length_b   1.000
_cell.length_c   1.000
_cell.angle_alpha   90.00
_cell.angle_beta   90.00
_cell.angle_gamma   90.00
#
_symmetry.space_group_name_H-M   'P 1'
#
loop_
_entity.id
_entity.type
_entity.pdbx_description
1 polymer ?
#
loop_
_entity_poly.entity_id
_entity_poly.type
_entity_poly.pdbx_seq_one_letter_code
_entity_poly.pdbx_strand_id
1 'polypeptide(L)'
;MTQREAQLLQWIRENPLISQQELADRAGITRSSVAVHISNLMKKGYIDGKGYIIRTSPYAVVVGGVNMDIGGTPFQPLVGQDSNPGRVRMSLGGVGRNIAHNMSLFGLDVRMITALGDDMNAQKITTSCIELGIDLGHSLQVPGGTTSTYLFITSDKGDMELAVSDMEIYSHLTPRFLATKEQLLNNARLVVCDTNIPAESLAWLAEHCKAPLFVDPVSTAKAAKVKPLLGRLHTLKPNRIEAELLSDVAITDDRSLARCADALLETGLHRVFISLGSGGVYAADHQGHRCKVPCIPARMVNTTGCGDAFMAALAWGWLEGLGLEEAARAGLAASGIAMEGAETINPELNAQLVKERAGL
;
A
#
# COMPACT_ATOMS: atom_id res chain seq x y z
N MET A 1 15.52 -5.75 19.10
CA MET A 1 15.18 -6.58 20.27
C MET A 1 16.43 -6.83 21.09
N THR A 2 16.39 -6.61 22.41
CA THR A 2 17.52 -6.91 23.30
C THR A 2 17.59 -8.42 23.58
N GLN A 3 18.74 -8.90 24.06
CA GLN A 3 18.90 -10.32 24.45
C GLN A 3 17.87 -10.75 25.52
N ARG A 4 17.56 -9.86 26.47
CA ARG A 4 16.57 -10.10 27.52
C ARG A 4 15.14 -10.15 26.95
N GLU A 5 14.81 -9.25 26.04
CA GLU A 5 13.50 -9.29 25.37
C GLU A 5 13.31 -10.59 24.54
N ALA A 6 14.36 -11.06 23.87
CA ALA A 6 14.32 -12.33 23.12
C ALA A 6 14.05 -13.52 24.05
N GLN A 7 14.71 -13.57 25.20
CA GLN A 7 14.55 -14.61 26.21
C GLN A 7 13.13 -14.63 26.78
N LEU A 8 12.59 -13.46 27.17
CA LEU A 8 11.22 -13.36 27.68
C LEU A 8 10.20 -13.76 26.60
N LEU A 9 10.39 -13.33 25.36
CA LEU A 9 9.52 -13.67 24.24
C LEU A 9 9.50 -15.18 23.97
N GLN A 10 10.64 -15.86 24.11
CA GLN A 10 10.71 -17.31 23.97
C GLN A 10 9.86 -18.02 25.05
N TRP A 11 9.96 -17.63 26.32
CA TRP A 11 9.18 -18.24 27.38
C TRP A 11 7.68 -17.95 27.25
N ILE A 12 7.31 -16.77 26.74
CA ILE A 12 5.91 -16.43 26.42
C ILE A 12 5.40 -17.30 25.26
N ARG A 13 6.25 -17.61 24.26
CA ARG A 13 5.88 -18.55 23.19
C ARG A 13 5.62 -19.96 23.69
N GLU A 14 6.44 -20.43 24.61
CA GLU A 14 6.31 -21.77 25.25
C GLU A 14 5.05 -21.85 26.14
N ASN A 15 4.73 -20.74 26.82
CA ASN A 15 3.52 -20.63 27.66
C ASN A 15 2.92 -19.21 27.52
N PRO A 16 1.94 -19.00 26.61
CA PRO A 16 1.28 -17.70 26.42
C PRO A 16 0.51 -17.16 27.64
N LEU A 17 0.22 -18.00 28.60
CA LEU A 17 -0.47 -17.64 29.83
C LEU A 17 0.49 -17.41 31.03
N ILE A 18 1.80 -17.47 30.81
CA ILE A 18 2.81 -17.26 31.85
C ILE A 18 2.64 -15.89 32.51
N SER A 19 2.65 -15.84 33.82
CA SER A 19 2.49 -14.59 34.56
C SER A 19 3.76 -13.76 34.52
N GLN A 20 3.61 -12.42 34.69
CA GLN A 20 4.77 -11.55 34.80
C GLN A 20 5.65 -11.84 35.99
N GLN A 21 5.09 -12.41 37.04
CA GLN A 21 5.85 -12.85 38.24
C GLN A 21 6.72 -14.05 37.88
N GLU A 22 6.17 -15.08 37.24
CA GLU A 22 6.93 -16.25 36.79
C GLU A 22 8.04 -15.89 35.82
N LEU A 23 7.78 -14.94 34.90
CA LEU A 23 8.80 -14.39 34.01
C LEU A 23 9.92 -13.69 34.79
N ALA A 24 9.56 -12.92 35.81
CA ALA A 24 10.51 -12.23 36.68
C ALA A 24 11.40 -13.22 37.43
N ASP A 25 10.80 -14.23 38.01
CA ASP A 25 11.49 -15.27 38.76
C ASP A 25 12.46 -16.06 37.85
N ARG A 26 12.00 -16.48 36.66
CA ARG A 26 12.83 -17.17 35.66
C ARG A 26 13.98 -16.29 35.13
N ALA A 27 13.74 -15.00 34.98
CA ALA A 27 14.72 -14.06 34.43
C ALA A 27 15.69 -13.51 35.49
N GLY A 28 15.41 -13.73 36.80
CA GLY A 28 16.17 -13.14 37.90
C GLY A 28 16.08 -11.62 37.94
N ILE A 29 14.94 -11.03 37.56
CA ILE A 29 14.71 -9.58 37.53
C ILE A 29 13.38 -9.23 38.23
N THR A 30 13.11 -7.95 38.45
CA THR A 30 11.88 -7.52 39.09
C THR A 30 10.68 -7.62 38.13
N ARG A 31 9.47 -7.83 38.70
CA ARG A 31 8.22 -7.81 37.92
C ARG A 31 8.03 -6.51 37.14
N SER A 32 8.44 -5.36 37.74
CA SER A 32 8.40 -4.06 37.04
C SER A 32 9.32 -4.01 35.82
N SER A 33 10.51 -4.61 35.90
CA SER A 33 11.41 -4.73 34.76
C SER A 33 10.81 -5.61 33.65
N VAL A 34 10.15 -6.71 34.01
CA VAL A 34 9.41 -7.53 33.06
C VAL A 34 8.30 -6.74 32.38
N ALA A 35 7.53 -5.96 33.14
CA ALA A 35 6.46 -5.13 32.58
C ALA A 35 6.98 -4.13 31.53
N VAL A 36 8.16 -3.52 31.78
CA VAL A 36 8.82 -2.62 30.80
C VAL A 36 9.22 -3.39 29.54
N HIS A 37 9.84 -4.57 29.68
CA HIS A 37 10.22 -5.37 28.52
C HIS A 37 9.00 -5.85 27.71
N ILE A 38 7.91 -6.25 28.37
CA ILE A 38 6.65 -6.63 27.70
C ILE A 38 6.07 -5.42 26.97
N SER A 39 6.02 -4.24 27.58
CA SER A 39 5.59 -3.00 26.94
C SER A 39 6.42 -2.70 25.69
N ASN A 40 7.73 -2.88 25.76
CA ASN A 40 8.61 -2.72 24.61
C ASN A 40 8.35 -3.75 23.52
N LEU A 41 8.10 -5.00 23.87
CA LEU A 41 7.74 -6.06 22.92
C LEU A 41 6.38 -5.79 22.26
N MET A 42 5.42 -5.23 22.98
CA MET A 42 4.14 -4.78 22.42
C MET A 42 4.34 -3.60 21.46
N LYS A 43 5.12 -2.58 21.86
CA LYS A 43 5.45 -1.44 20.97
C LYS A 43 6.19 -1.88 19.71
N LYS A 44 7.01 -2.93 19.79
CA LYS A 44 7.74 -3.52 18.67
C LYS A 44 6.90 -4.47 17.83
N GLY A 45 5.64 -4.71 18.20
CA GLY A 45 4.73 -5.58 17.48
C GLY A 45 5.02 -7.09 17.60
N TYR A 46 5.74 -7.51 18.63
CA TYR A 46 5.96 -8.95 18.93
C TYR A 46 4.86 -9.55 19.82
N ILE A 47 4.10 -8.72 20.53
CA ILE A 47 2.99 -9.10 21.41
C ILE A 47 1.81 -8.18 21.10
N ASP A 48 0.64 -8.75 20.83
CA ASP A 48 -0.53 -7.99 20.36
C ASP A 48 -1.54 -7.64 21.47
N GLY A 49 -1.43 -8.19 22.68
CA GLY A 49 -2.40 -7.88 23.73
C GLY A 49 -2.21 -8.56 25.08
N LYS A 50 -3.20 -8.39 25.94
CA LYS A 50 -3.26 -9.07 27.26
C LYS A 50 -3.53 -10.56 27.05
N GLY A 51 -2.62 -11.40 27.46
CA GLY A 51 -2.59 -12.84 27.19
C GLY A 51 -1.43 -13.23 26.29
N TYR A 52 -0.55 -12.23 25.96
CA TYR A 52 0.68 -12.43 25.20
C TYR A 52 0.46 -13.20 23.89
N ILE A 53 -0.51 -12.76 23.09
CA ILE A 53 -0.68 -13.27 21.73
C ILE A 53 0.56 -12.87 20.95
N ILE A 54 1.37 -13.88 20.59
CA ILE A 54 2.59 -13.67 19.83
C ILE A 54 2.24 -13.72 18.36
N ARG A 55 2.47 -12.62 17.66
CA ARG A 55 2.36 -12.63 16.21
C ARG A 55 3.59 -13.37 15.66
N THR A 56 3.34 -14.51 15.07
CA THR A 56 4.36 -15.39 14.47
C THR A 56 4.52 -15.15 12.96
N SER A 57 3.50 -14.58 12.34
CA SER A 57 3.47 -14.35 10.90
C SER A 57 4.22 -13.08 10.52
N PRO A 58 5.05 -13.12 9.46
CA PRO A 58 5.63 -11.93 8.89
C PRO A 58 4.52 -11.03 8.31
N TYR A 59 4.63 -9.73 8.52
CA TYR A 59 3.65 -8.77 8.06
C TYR A 59 4.24 -7.75 7.09
N ALA A 60 3.37 -7.17 6.28
CA ALA A 60 3.67 -6.00 5.46
C ALA A 60 2.97 -4.76 6.04
N VAL A 61 3.56 -3.59 5.81
CA VAL A 61 2.93 -2.32 6.19
C VAL A 61 2.58 -1.53 4.94
N VAL A 62 1.36 -0.99 4.90
CA VAL A 62 0.94 -0.03 3.88
C VAL A 62 0.80 1.34 4.54
N VAL A 63 1.52 2.35 4.02
CA VAL A 63 1.40 3.75 4.46
C VAL A 63 0.80 4.55 3.34
N GLY A 64 -0.44 5.02 3.49
CA GLY A 64 -1.08 5.68 2.36
C GLY A 64 -2.51 6.14 2.60
N GLY A 65 -3.14 6.57 1.51
CA GLY A 65 -4.46 7.14 1.51
C GLY A 65 -5.58 6.11 1.57
N VAL A 66 -6.61 6.46 2.31
CA VAL A 66 -7.93 5.81 2.32
C VAL A 66 -8.97 6.90 2.13
N ASN A 67 -9.98 6.70 1.31
CA ASN A 67 -11.02 7.70 1.15
C ASN A 67 -12.40 7.09 0.88
N MET A 68 -13.42 7.90 1.09
CA MET A 68 -14.77 7.63 0.61
C MET A 68 -14.92 8.25 -0.77
N ASP A 69 -15.16 7.42 -1.79
CA ASP A 69 -15.50 7.87 -3.13
C ASP A 69 -17.00 8.06 -3.23
N ILE A 70 -17.43 9.26 -3.63
CA ILE A 70 -18.83 9.63 -3.81
C ILE A 70 -19.03 10.03 -5.27
N GLY A 71 -19.64 9.15 -6.06
CA GLY A 71 -19.90 9.36 -7.47
C GLY A 71 -21.36 9.69 -7.75
N GLY A 72 -21.63 10.79 -8.45
CA GLY A 72 -22.94 11.17 -8.98
C GLY A 72 -23.03 10.96 -10.48
N THR A 73 -24.05 10.22 -10.96
CA THR A 73 -24.31 10.03 -12.39
C THR A 73 -25.74 10.50 -12.67
N PRO A 74 -25.94 11.54 -13.49
CA PRO A 74 -27.26 12.03 -13.85
C PRO A 74 -27.97 11.08 -14.82
N PHE A 75 -29.29 11.13 -14.84
CA PHE A 75 -30.11 10.35 -15.79
C PHE A 75 -30.22 10.99 -17.18
N GLN A 76 -29.86 12.27 -17.29
CA GLN A 76 -29.90 13.07 -18.50
C GLN A 76 -28.62 13.90 -18.60
N PRO A 77 -28.30 14.50 -19.75
CA PRO A 77 -27.18 15.43 -19.85
C PRO A 77 -27.22 16.51 -18.77
N LEU A 78 -26.06 16.80 -18.18
CA LEU A 78 -25.92 17.76 -17.07
C LEU A 78 -26.37 19.16 -17.46
N VAL A 79 -27.17 19.78 -16.60
CA VAL A 79 -27.52 21.18 -16.68
C VAL A 79 -26.76 21.93 -15.59
N GLY A 80 -25.87 22.84 -16.02
CA GLY A 80 -25.07 23.65 -15.09
C GLY A 80 -25.97 24.58 -14.25
N GLN A 81 -25.60 24.80 -12.99
CA GLN A 81 -26.30 25.67 -12.06
C GLN A 81 -27.76 25.24 -11.72
N ASP A 82 -28.05 23.93 -11.93
CA ASP A 82 -29.37 23.37 -11.63
C ASP A 82 -29.23 22.01 -10.91
N SER A 83 -30.33 21.52 -10.34
CA SER A 83 -30.46 20.21 -9.74
C SER A 83 -30.66 19.15 -10.81
N ASN A 84 -29.75 18.19 -10.88
CA ASN A 84 -29.76 17.10 -11.86
C ASN A 84 -30.23 15.80 -11.20
N PRO A 85 -31.42 15.27 -11.52
CA PRO A 85 -31.84 13.96 -11.05
C PRO A 85 -30.87 12.87 -11.52
N GLY A 86 -30.44 12.00 -10.59
CA GLY A 86 -29.42 10.99 -10.90
C GLY A 86 -29.29 9.93 -9.82
N ARG A 87 -28.22 9.16 -9.90
CA ARG A 87 -27.81 8.18 -8.89
C ARG A 87 -26.56 8.66 -8.18
N VAL A 88 -26.54 8.47 -6.86
CA VAL A 88 -25.32 8.65 -6.06
C VAL A 88 -24.87 7.27 -5.57
N ARG A 89 -23.60 6.98 -5.75
CA ARG A 89 -22.94 5.77 -5.22
C ARG A 89 -21.81 6.18 -4.30
N MET A 90 -21.64 5.38 -3.25
CA MET A 90 -20.53 5.54 -2.32
C MET A 90 -19.72 4.25 -2.33
N SER A 91 -18.41 4.37 -2.45
CA SER A 91 -17.49 3.24 -2.39
C SER A 91 -16.26 3.60 -1.57
N LEU A 92 -15.64 2.58 -1.00
CA LEU A 92 -14.38 2.74 -0.27
C LEU A 92 -13.23 2.75 -1.29
N GLY A 93 -12.42 3.79 -1.24
CA GLY A 93 -11.31 4.04 -2.14
C GLY A 93 -10.02 4.38 -1.42
N GLY A 94 -9.11 4.98 -2.17
CA GLY A 94 -7.76 5.33 -1.76
C GLY A 94 -6.73 4.28 -2.18
N VAL A 95 -5.66 4.74 -2.85
CA VAL A 95 -4.63 3.86 -3.41
C VAL A 95 -4.02 2.96 -2.33
N GLY A 96 -3.64 3.52 -1.18
CA GLY A 96 -3.12 2.73 -0.06
C GLY A 96 -4.09 1.65 0.42
N ARG A 97 -5.39 2.00 0.60
CA ARG A 97 -6.40 1.02 0.99
C ARG A 97 -6.61 -0.06 -0.08
N ASN A 98 -6.66 0.32 -1.34
CA ASN A 98 -6.86 -0.63 -2.43
C ASN A 98 -5.69 -1.62 -2.53
N ILE A 99 -4.45 -1.14 -2.38
CA ILE A 99 -3.26 -1.99 -2.31
C ILE A 99 -3.35 -2.93 -1.10
N ALA A 100 -3.68 -2.40 0.10
CA ALA A 100 -3.83 -3.20 1.32
C ALA A 100 -4.90 -4.28 1.17
N HIS A 101 -6.06 -3.95 0.55
CA HIS A 101 -7.14 -4.89 0.28
C HIS A 101 -6.67 -6.01 -0.67
N ASN A 102 -6.05 -5.66 -1.80
CA ASN A 102 -5.51 -6.67 -2.72
C ASN A 102 -4.44 -7.54 -2.04
N MET A 103 -3.58 -6.97 -1.19
CA MET A 103 -2.60 -7.74 -0.41
C MET A 103 -3.26 -8.71 0.57
N SER A 104 -4.38 -8.33 1.20
CA SER A 104 -5.15 -9.22 2.07
C SER A 104 -5.78 -10.38 1.28
N LEU A 105 -6.25 -10.15 0.05
CA LEU A 105 -6.75 -11.20 -0.85
C LEU A 105 -5.64 -12.19 -1.26
N PHE A 106 -4.37 -11.77 -1.27
CA PHE A 106 -3.21 -12.67 -1.41
C PHE A 106 -2.88 -13.44 -0.12
N GLY A 107 -3.62 -13.23 0.97
CA GLY A 107 -3.39 -13.90 2.26
C GLY A 107 -2.25 -13.28 3.09
N LEU A 108 -1.82 -12.07 2.78
CA LEU A 108 -0.78 -11.37 3.54
C LEU A 108 -1.35 -10.78 4.84
N ASP A 109 -0.55 -10.82 5.92
CA ASP A 109 -0.81 -10.06 7.14
C ASP A 109 -0.47 -8.58 6.86
N VAL A 110 -1.50 -7.74 6.77
CA VAL A 110 -1.36 -6.33 6.37
C VAL A 110 -1.69 -5.41 7.54
N ARG A 111 -0.76 -4.51 7.83
CA ARG A 111 -0.98 -3.39 8.75
C ARG A 111 -0.99 -2.09 7.96
N MET A 112 -2.00 -1.26 8.21
CA MET A 112 -2.12 0.00 7.49
C MET A 112 -1.92 1.19 8.41
N ILE A 113 -1.12 2.14 7.97
CA ILE A 113 -0.92 3.45 8.58
C ILE A 113 -1.55 4.50 7.68
N THR A 114 -2.62 5.12 8.16
CA THR A 114 -3.33 6.20 7.48
C THR A 114 -3.83 7.23 8.49
N ALA A 115 -4.53 8.26 8.04
CA ALA A 115 -5.24 9.21 8.90
C ALA A 115 -6.74 9.12 8.67
N LEU A 116 -7.50 9.04 9.75
CA LEU A 116 -8.95 8.96 9.78
C LEU A 116 -9.50 10.05 10.71
N GLY A 117 -10.64 10.63 10.35
CA GLY A 117 -11.42 11.46 11.25
C GLY A 117 -12.21 10.64 12.27
N ASP A 118 -13.11 11.30 12.99
CA ASP A 118 -14.04 10.68 13.92
C ASP A 118 -15.49 10.66 13.36
N ASP A 119 -15.62 10.60 12.05
CA ASP A 119 -16.85 10.65 11.29
C ASP A 119 -17.36 9.24 10.85
N MET A 120 -18.54 9.23 10.21
CA MET A 120 -19.18 8.03 9.69
C MET A 120 -18.34 7.34 8.58
N ASN A 121 -17.53 8.09 7.83
CA ASN A 121 -16.68 7.55 6.80
C ASN A 121 -15.52 6.76 7.44
N ALA A 122 -14.93 7.29 8.51
CA ALA A 122 -13.93 6.57 9.30
C ALA A 122 -14.47 5.24 9.83
N GLN A 123 -15.71 5.22 10.34
CA GLN A 123 -16.35 4.01 10.84
C GLN A 123 -16.53 2.95 9.74
N LYS A 124 -17.03 3.35 8.56
CA LYS A 124 -17.21 2.45 7.41
C LYS A 124 -15.88 1.86 6.93
N ILE A 125 -14.84 2.70 6.82
CA ILE A 125 -13.49 2.26 6.44
C ILE A 125 -12.95 1.28 7.47
N THR A 126 -13.05 1.59 8.76
CA THR A 126 -12.56 0.74 9.85
C THR A 126 -13.26 -0.62 9.86
N THR A 127 -14.59 -0.63 9.75
CA THR A 127 -15.37 -1.89 9.68
C THR A 127 -14.91 -2.77 8.52
N SER A 128 -14.81 -2.18 7.32
CA SER A 128 -14.34 -2.90 6.13
C SER A 128 -12.91 -3.44 6.29
N CYS A 129 -12.00 -2.67 6.88
CA CYS A 129 -10.63 -3.14 7.12
C CYS A 129 -10.58 -4.30 8.12
N ILE A 130 -11.41 -4.26 9.17
CA ILE A 130 -11.53 -5.37 10.15
C ILE A 130 -12.03 -6.64 9.45
N GLU A 131 -13.08 -6.54 8.62
CA GLU A 131 -13.63 -7.67 7.86
C GLU A 131 -12.60 -8.30 6.91
N LEU A 132 -11.69 -7.50 6.38
CA LEU A 132 -10.60 -7.93 5.50
C LEU A 132 -9.35 -8.40 6.26
N GLY A 133 -9.33 -8.34 7.59
CA GLY A 133 -8.16 -8.66 8.39
C GLY A 133 -7.02 -7.64 8.29
N ILE A 134 -7.30 -6.41 7.82
CA ILE A 134 -6.33 -5.32 7.74
C ILE A 134 -6.29 -4.59 9.08
N ASP A 135 -5.12 -4.57 9.72
CA ASP A 135 -4.91 -3.94 11.03
C ASP A 135 -4.71 -2.41 10.86
N LEU A 136 -5.67 -1.62 11.35
CA LEU A 136 -5.62 -0.14 11.43
C LEU A 136 -5.14 0.38 12.79
N GLY A 137 -4.78 -0.48 13.74
CA GLY A 137 -4.41 -0.07 15.12
C GLY A 137 -3.20 0.86 15.21
N HIS A 138 -2.48 1.04 14.10
CA HIS A 138 -1.34 1.95 14.00
C HIS A 138 -1.64 3.24 13.23
N SER A 139 -2.84 3.39 12.71
CA SER A 139 -3.31 4.59 12.01
C SER A 139 -3.54 5.76 12.99
N LEU A 140 -3.57 6.97 12.44
CA LEU A 140 -3.81 8.20 13.20
C LEU A 140 -5.30 8.51 13.21
N GLN A 141 -5.89 8.59 14.40
CA GLN A 141 -7.20 9.20 14.62
C GLN A 141 -7.02 10.70 14.82
N VAL A 142 -7.71 11.52 14.04
CA VAL A 142 -7.68 12.99 14.12
C VAL A 142 -9.00 13.47 14.72
N PRO A 143 -9.03 13.85 16.00
CA PRO A 143 -10.27 14.31 16.64
C PRO A 143 -10.84 15.56 15.96
N GLY A 144 -12.13 15.56 15.62
CA GLY A 144 -12.79 16.61 14.86
C GLY A 144 -12.36 16.70 13.40
N GLY A 145 -11.54 15.78 12.91
CA GLY A 145 -11.10 15.73 11.53
C GLY A 145 -12.16 15.11 10.61
N THR A 146 -12.13 15.48 9.34
CA THR A 146 -12.95 14.88 8.27
C THR A 146 -12.14 13.83 7.54
N THR A 147 -12.67 12.62 7.45
CA THR A 147 -12.04 11.53 6.68
C THR A 147 -12.05 11.87 5.20
N SER A 148 -10.92 11.61 4.54
CA SER A 148 -10.71 11.92 3.13
C SER A 148 -11.88 11.47 2.25
N THR A 149 -12.28 12.34 1.34
CA THR A 149 -13.40 12.13 0.43
C THR A 149 -13.02 12.54 -0.98
N TYR A 150 -13.39 11.73 -1.95
CA TYR A 150 -13.29 12.04 -3.37
C TYR A 150 -14.68 12.10 -3.98
N LEU A 151 -15.16 13.30 -4.22
CA LEU A 151 -16.47 13.56 -4.84
C LEU A 151 -16.28 13.76 -6.34
N PHE A 152 -17.03 13.04 -7.17
CA PHE A 152 -17.01 13.25 -8.61
C PHE A 152 -18.41 13.15 -9.22
N ILE A 153 -18.59 13.90 -10.30
CA ILE A 153 -19.80 13.88 -11.12
C ILE A 153 -19.41 13.40 -12.52
N THR A 154 -20.15 12.45 -13.03
CA THR A 154 -20.00 11.97 -14.41
C THR A 154 -21.09 12.55 -15.31
N SER A 155 -20.87 12.50 -16.61
CA SER A 155 -21.93 12.68 -17.59
C SER A 155 -22.92 11.50 -17.53
N ASP A 156 -24.04 11.62 -18.24
CA ASP A 156 -24.99 10.52 -18.50
C ASP A 156 -24.35 9.35 -19.26
N LYS A 157 -23.19 9.58 -19.91
CA LYS A 157 -22.38 8.56 -20.61
C LYS A 157 -21.29 7.94 -19.75
N GLY A 158 -21.09 8.46 -18.52
CA GLY A 158 -20.09 7.94 -17.58
C GLY A 158 -18.73 8.65 -17.62
N ASP A 159 -18.53 9.67 -18.48
CA ASP A 159 -17.31 10.46 -18.52
C ASP A 159 -17.27 11.41 -17.32
N MET A 160 -16.09 11.56 -16.70
CA MET A 160 -15.91 12.48 -15.57
C MET A 160 -16.00 13.93 -16.03
N GLU A 161 -16.93 14.69 -15.45
CA GLU A 161 -17.15 16.11 -15.74
C GLU A 161 -16.51 17.01 -14.67
N LEU A 162 -16.56 16.61 -13.40
CA LEU A 162 -16.03 17.37 -12.29
C LEU A 162 -15.62 16.45 -11.15
N ALA A 163 -14.56 16.81 -10.45
CA ALA A 163 -14.19 16.15 -9.21
C ALA A 163 -13.64 17.14 -8.17
N VAL A 164 -13.91 16.86 -6.90
CA VAL A 164 -13.34 17.54 -5.74
C VAL A 164 -12.70 16.51 -4.83
N SER A 165 -11.44 16.75 -4.49
CA SER A 165 -10.63 15.85 -3.67
C SER A 165 -10.34 16.55 -2.33
N ASP A 166 -10.97 16.08 -1.26
CA ASP A 166 -10.65 16.50 0.11
C ASP A 166 -9.72 15.45 0.74
N MET A 167 -8.44 15.77 0.80
CA MET A 167 -7.38 14.89 1.32
C MET A 167 -6.52 15.59 2.38
N GLU A 168 -7.01 16.69 2.95
CA GLU A 168 -6.22 17.51 3.89
C GLU A 168 -5.84 16.74 5.15
N ILE A 169 -6.65 15.77 5.56
CA ILE A 169 -6.38 14.96 6.75
C ILE A 169 -5.02 14.26 6.70
N TYR A 170 -4.48 13.97 5.51
CA TYR A 170 -3.16 13.36 5.39
C TYR A 170 -2.00 14.29 5.79
N SER A 171 -2.24 15.59 5.90
CA SER A 171 -1.24 16.54 6.44
C SER A 171 -0.84 16.19 7.89
N HIS A 172 -1.70 15.48 8.61
CA HIS A 172 -1.43 14.99 9.96
C HIS A 172 -0.49 13.75 10.01
N LEU A 173 -0.27 13.07 8.89
CA LEU A 173 0.72 11.98 8.80
C LEU A 173 2.14 12.55 8.72
N THR A 174 2.54 13.27 9.74
CA THR A 174 3.84 13.97 9.81
C THR A 174 5.00 13.00 10.06
N PRO A 175 6.26 13.42 9.78
CA PRO A 175 7.45 12.67 10.18
C PRO A 175 7.49 12.34 11.68
N ARG A 176 7.03 13.28 12.52
CA ARG A 176 6.93 13.07 13.98
C ARG A 176 5.98 11.93 14.34
N PHE A 177 4.84 11.83 13.66
CA PHE A 177 3.91 10.71 13.85
C PHE A 177 4.54 9.41 13.38
N LEU A 178 5.13 9.37 12.18
CA LEU A 178 5.76 8.17 11.62
C LEU A 178 6.92 7.68 12.49
N ALA A 179 7.69 8.56 13.10
CA ALA A 179 8.75 8.20 14.06
C ALA A 179 8.22 7.38 15.25
N THR A 180 6.95 7.59 15.67
CA THR A 180 6.32 6.73 16.70
C THR A 180 6.07 5.31 16.23
N LYS A 181 6.11 5.07 14.90
CA LYS A 181 5.87 3.77 14.24
C LYS A 181 7.16 3.16 13.68
N GLU A 182 8.32 3.76 13.89
CA GLU A 182 9.60 3.35 13.30
C GLU A 182 9.90 1.86 13.53
N GLN A 183 9.68 1.35 14.75
CA GLN A 183 9.92 -0.06 15.04
C GLN A 183 8.96 -1.00 14.30
N LEU A 184 7.70 -0.60 14.14
CA LEU A 184 6.73 -1.33 13.35
C LEU A 184 7.17 -1.40 11.89
N LEU A 185 7.56 -0.27 11.31
CA LEU A 185 8.04 -0.16 9.92
C LEU A 185 9.31 -0.99 9.71
N ASN A 186 10.27 -0.90 10.63
CA ASN A 186 11.56 -1.60 10.53
C ASN A 186 11.49 -3.12 10.78
N ASN A 187 10.43 -3.60 11.43
CA ASN A 187 10.18 -5.03 11.63
C ASN A 187 9.28 -5.63 10.54
N ALA A 188 8.72 -4.83 9.65
CA ALA A 188 7.95 -5.31 8.52
C ALA A 188 8.85 -6.05 7.51
N ARG A 189 8.29 -7.00 6.77
CA ARG A 189 8.98 -7.68 5.66
C ARG A 189 9.15 -6.75 4.46
N LEU A 190 8.20 -5.85 4.26
CA LEU A 190 8.24 -4.75 3.31
C LEU A 190 7.27 -3.64 3.74
N VAL A 191 7.49 -2.45 3.21
CA VAL A 191 6.58 -1.31 3.35
C VAL A 191 6.15 -0.86 1.96
N VAL A 192 4.85 -0.74 1.73
CA VAL A 192 4.30 -0.11 0.52
C VAL A 192 3.82 1.28 0.90
N CYS A 193 4.14 2.28 0.08
CA CYS A 193 3.68 3.64 0.29
C CYS A 193 3.08 4.23 -0.98
N ASP A 194 2.00 4.99 -0.85
CA ASP A 194 1.49 5.83 -1.92
C ASP A 194 1.86 7.31 -1.70
N THR A 195 1.80 8.10 -2.75
CA THR A 195 2.17 9.53 -2.71
C THR A 195 1.03 10.46 -2.25
N ASN A 196 -0.04 9.93 -1.64
CA ASN A 196 -1.07 10.77 -1.01
C ASN A 196 -0.57 11.41 0.28
N ILE A 197 0.40 10.80 0.97
CA ILE A 197 1.00 11.36 2.18
C ILE A 197 1.89 12.58 1.87
N PRO A 198 2.20 13.43 2.88
CA PRO A 198 3.10 14.58 2.73
C PRO A 198 4.48 14.22 2.19
N ALA A 199 5.10 15.13 1.45
CA ALA A 199 6.45 14.93 0.87
C ALA A 199 7.51 14.69 1.94
N GLU A 200 7.45 15.43 3.06
CA GLU A 200 8.33 15.27 4.20
C GLU A 200 8.20 13.92 4.88
N SER A 201 7.00 13.34 4.84
CA SER A 201 6.73 12.01 5.40
C SER A 201 7.24 10.90 4.50
N LEU A 202 7.12 11.06 3.18
CA LEU A 202 7.78 10.20 2.20
C LEU A 202 9.31 10.23 2.37
N ALA A 203 9.89 11.42 2.53
CA ALA A 203 11.32 11.61 2.74
C ALA A 203 11.76 10.91 4.05
N TRP A 204 11.00 11.08 5.12
CA TRP A 204 11.27 10.42 6.39
C TRP A 204 11.24 8.88 6.25
N LEU A 205 10.23 8.32 5.57
CA LEU A 205 10.16 6.88 5.30
C LEU A 205 11.39 6.41 4.51
N ALA A 206 11.75 7.10 3.44
CA ALA A 206 12.90 6.75 2.61
C ALA A 206 14.22 6.81 3.38
N GLU A 207 14.32 7.62 4.42
CA GLU A 207 15.52 7.77 5.24
C GLU A 207 15.60 6.77 6.41
N HIS A 208 14.48 6.47 7.06
CA HIS A 208 14.45 5.74 8.33
C HIS A 208 13.92 4.31 8.22
N CYS A 209 13.19 3.98 7.14
CA CYS A 209 12.66 2.64 6.94
C CYS A 209 13.77 1.69 6.47
N LYS A 210 14.04 0.63 7.24
CA LYS A 210 15.02 -0.42 6.91
C LYS A 210 14.43 -1.55 6.07
N ALA A 211 13.11 -1.69 6.11
CA ALA A 211 12.41 -2.65 5.27
C ALA A 211 12.39 -2.17 3.80
N PRO A 212 12.35 -3.07 2.82
CA PRO A 212 12.21 -2.69 1.41
C PRO A 212 11.01 -1.79 1.20
N LEU A 213 11.24 -0.57 0.68
CA LEU A 213 10.21 0.44 0.46
C LEU A 213 9.72 0.41 -0.99
N PHE A 214 8.45 0.08 -1.18
CA PHE A 214 7.75 0.04 -2.46
C PHE A 214 6.89 1.30 -2.57
N VAL A 215 6.94 2.00 -3.70
CA VAL A 215 6.20 3.25 -3.87
C VAL A 215 5.34 3.24 -5.13
N ASP A 216 4.06 3.61 -4.94
CA ASP A 216 3.15 3.94 -6.03
C ASP A 216 3.07 5.48 -6.19
N PRO A 217 3.41 6.03 -7.35
CA PRO A 217 3.37 7.48 -7.58
C PRO A 217 1.97 8.09 -7.65
N VAL A 218 0.92 7.28 -7.78
CA VAL A 218 -0.52 7.63 -7.83
C VAL A 218 -0.91 8.49 -9.04
N SER A 219 -0.20 9.58 -9.30
CA SER A 219 -0.48 10.49 -10.41
C SER A 219 0.74 11.34 -10.73
N THR A 220 0.78 11.91 -11.93
CA THR A 220 1.87 12.78 -12.39
C THR A 220 2.13 13.94 -11.42
N ALA A 221 1.06 14.60 -10.92
CA ALA A 221 1.18 15.70 -9.98
C ALA A 221 1.82 15.29 -8.63
N LYS A 222 1.54 14.06 -8.16
CA LYS A 222 2.07 13.55 -6.90
C LYS A 222 3.42 12.86 -7.05
N ALA A 223 3.73 12.32 -8.23
CA ALA A 223 4.99 11.65 -8.55
C ALA A 223 6.22 12.54 -8.30
N ALA A 224 6.12 13.85 -8.50
CA ALA A 224 7.21 14.77 -8.26
C ALA A 224 7.79 14.70 -6.84
N LYS A 225 6.97 14.32 -5.83
CA LYS A 225 7.43 14.12 -4.44
C LYS A 225 8.46 12.99 -4.32
N VAL A 226 8.42 12.01 -5.22
CA VAL A 226 9.27 10.81 -5.17
C VAL A 226 10.63 11.05 -5.82
N LYS A 227 10.73 11.99 -6.78
CA LYS A 227 11.94 12.23 -7.58
C LYS A 227 13.23 12.37 -6.75
N PRO A 228 13.27 13.17 -5.67
CA PRO A 228 14.47 13.30 -4.83
C PRO A 228 14.79 12.07 -3.98
N LEU A 229 13.90 11.07 -3.93
CA LEU A 229 13.98 9.91 -3.05
C LEU A 229 14.30 8.61 -3.79
N LEU A 230 14.34 8.63 -5.12
CA LEU A 230 14.45 7.44 -5.99
C LEU A 230 15.55 6.48 -5.54
N GLY A 231 16.73 6.98 -5.23
CA GLY A 231 17.89 6.17 -4.83
C GLY A 231 17.77 5.48 -3.46
N ARG A 232 16.68 5.72 -2.73
CA ARG A 232 16.40 5.08 -1.42
C ARG A 232 15.25 4.09 -1.49
N LEU A 233 14.63 3.94 -2.66
CA LEU A 233 13.49 3.06 -2.87
C LEU A 233 13.95 1.68 -3.32
N HIS A 234 13.24 0.66 -2.85
CA HIS A 234 13.43 -0.69 -3.36
C HIS A 234 12.67 -0.91 -4.67
N THR A 235 11.40 -0.58 -4.72
CA THR A 235 10.55 -0.80 -5.91
C THR A 235 9.70 0.42 -6.20
N LEU A 236 9.72 0.84 -7.46
CA LEU A 236 8.87 1.91 -7.99
C LEU A 236 7.99 1.35 -9.12
N LYS A 237 6.69 1.67 -9.10
CA LYS A 237 5.75 1.26 -10.14
C LYS A 237 5.08 2.47 -10.81
N PRO A 238 5.77 3.19 -11.68
CA PRO A 238 5.18 4.29 -12.41
C PRO A 238 4.41 3.78 -13.64
N ASN A 239 3.45 4.57 -14.11
CA ASN A 239 3.02 4.49 -15.50
C ASN A 239 4.02 5.22 -16.42
N ARG A 240 3.79 5.15 -17.75
CA ARG A 240 4.68 5.77 -18.72
C ARG A 240 4.92 7.26 -18.46
N ILE A 241 3.85 8.04 -18.23
CA ILE A 241 3.94 9.50 -18.04
C ILE A 241 4.68 9.84 -16.74
N GLU A 242 4.41 9.10 -15.68
CA GLU A 242 5.11 9.23 -14.40
C GLU A 242 6.59 8.87 -14.52
N ALA A 243 6.92 7.82 -15.29
CA ALA A 243 8.31 7.43 -15.54
C ALA A 243 9.08 8.50 -16.32
N GLU A 244 8.45 9.09 -17.35
CA GLU A 244 9.02 10.21 -18.12
C GLU A 244 9.32 11.42 -17.21
N LEU A 245 8.37 11.78 -16.32
CA LEU A 245 8.54 12.86 -15.35
C LEU A 245 9.69 12.59 -14.36
N LEU A 246 9.79 11.36 -13.86
CA LEU A 246 10.75 11.01 -12.83
C LEU A 246 12.17 10.86 -13.37
N SER A 247 12.32 10.38 -14.62
CA SER A 247 13.60 10.14 -15.28
C SER A 247 14.12 11.31 -16.10
N ASP A 248 13.26 12.30 -16.43
CA ASP A 248 13.49 13.34 -17.46
C ASP A 248 13.77 12.77 -18.86
N VAL A 249 13.34 11.54 -19.15
CA VAL A 249 13.52 10.86 -20.45
C VAL A 249 12.16 10.62 -21.08
N ALA A 250 11.91 11.24 -22.24
CA ALA A 250 10.70 10.97 -23.03
C ALA A 250 10.74 9.55 -23.63
N ILE A 251 9.62 8.82 -23.52
CA ILE A 251 9.47 7.46 -24.04
C ILE A 251 8.75 7.53 -25.39
N THR A 252 9.45 7.29 -26.48
CA THR A 252 8.90 7.29 -27.84
C THR A 252 8.95 5.91 -28.49
N ASP A 253 9.87 5.07 -28.05
CA ASP A 253 10.13 3.72 -28.54
C ASP A 253 10.74 2.82 -27.45
N ASP A 254 11.02 1.57 -27.76
CA ASP A 254 11.61 0.61 -26.82
C ASP A 254 13.02 1.02 -26.37
N ARG A 255 13.78 1.73 -27.19
CA ARG A 255 15.12 2.22 -26.86
C ARG A 255 15.07 3.35 -25.84
N SER A 256 14.17 4.29 -26.02
CA SER A 256 13.95 5.38 -25.06
C SER A 256 13.31 4.87 -23.76
N LEU A 257 12.46 3.83 -23.82
CA LEU A 257 11.90 3.16 -22.66
C LEU A 257 13.02 2.50 -21.80
N ALA A 258 13.96 1.80 -22.45
CA ALA A 258 15.11 1.22 -21.75
C ALA A 258 15.97 2.33 -21.10
N ARG A 259 16.27 3.43 -21.82
CA ARG A 259 17.01 4.59 -21.26
C ARG A 259 16.29 5.23 -20.09
N CYS A 260 14.96 5.32 -20.14
CA CYS A 260 14.15 5.84 -19.04
C CYS A 260 14.32 4.98 -17.79
N ALA A 261 14.23 3.65 -17.94
CA ALA A 261 14.44 2.72 -16.82
C ALA A 261 15.87 2.79 -16.28
N ASP A 262 16.89 2.88 -17.16
CA ASP A 262 18.28 3.01 -16.74
C ASP A 262 18.53 4.29 -15.97
N ALA A 263 17.98 5.45 -16.42
CA ALA A 263 18.09 6.72 -15.71
C ALA A 263 17.46 6.66 -14.31
N LEU A 264 16.34 5.92 -14.14
CA LEU A 264 15.73 5.70 -12.83
C LEU A 264 16.63 4.83 -11.93
N LEU A 265 17.24 3.77 -12.47
CA LEU A 265 18.13 2.87 -11.72
C LEU A 265 19.47 3.52 -11.36
N GLU A 266 19.99 4.42 -12.20
CA GLU A 266 21.23 5.19 -11.95
C GLU A 266 21.11 6.09 -10.71
N THR A 267 19.89 6.42 -10.26
CA THR A 267 19.66 7.12 -8.99
C THR A 267 19.96 6.27 -7.75
N GLY A 268 20.08 4.94 -7.90
CA GLY A 268 20.18 3.96 -6.82
C GLY A 268 18.90 3.19 -6.56
N LEU A 269 17.83 3.42 -7.34
CA LEU A 269 16.60 2.62 -7.28
C LEU A 269 16.89 1.15 -7.56
N HIS A 270 16.35 0.21 -6.76
CA HIS A 270 16.66 -1.21 -6.95
C HIS A 270 15.84 -1.86 -8.07
N ARG A 271 14.55 -1.56 -8.18
CA ARG A 271 13.65 -2.15 -9.19
C ARG A 271 12.63 -1.12 -9.70
N VAL A 272 12.35 -1.15 -10.99
CA VAL A 272 11.28 -0.36 -11.60
C VAL A 272 10.38 -1.23 -12.47
N PHE A 273 9.06 -0.99 -12.40
CA PHE A 273 8.05 -1.62 -13.23
C PHE A 273 7.21 -0.54 -13.92
N ILE A 274 7.54 -0.21 -15.16
CA ILE A 274 6.87 0.84 -15.94
C ILE A 274 5.68 0.25 -16.66
N SER A 275 4.47 0.59 -16.22
CA SER A 275 3.24 0.14 -16.89
C SER A 275 2.98 0.92 -18.17
N LEU A 276 2.65 0.21 -19.26
CA LEU A 276 2.52 0.73 -20.62
C LEU A 276 1.07 0.61 -21.14
N GLY A 277 0.09 0.46 -20.26
CA GLY A 277 -1.30 0.20 -20.64
C GLY A 277 -1.41 -1.10 -21.45
N SER A 278 -2.00 -1.05 -22.63
CA SER A 278 -2.11 -2.21 -23.53
C SER A 278 -0.76 -2.78 -24.00
N GLY A 279 0.33 -2.03 -23.84
CA GLY A 279 1.70 -2.47 -24.15
C GLY A 279 2.32 -3.38 -23.08
N GLY A 280 1.62 -3.66 -21.97
CA GLY A 280 2.13 -4.50 -20.89
C GLY A 280 2.98 -3.74 -19.89
N VAL A 281 4.11 -4.29 -19.48
CA VAL A 281 5.04 -3.70 -18.53
C VAL A 281 6.48 -3.87 -18.98
N TYR A 282 7.30 -2.85 -18.73
CA TYR A 282 8.74 -2.93 -18.80
C TYR A 282 9.31 -2.96 -17.38
N ALA A 283 10.08 -3.98 -17.06
CA ALA A 283 10.70 -4.12 -15.76
C ALA A 283 12.23 -4.15 -15.87
N ALA A 284 12.87 -3.49 -14.91
CA ALA A 284 14.32 -3.43 -14.82
C ALA A 284 14.79 -3.42 -13.37
N ASP A 285 15.97 -3.97 -13.08
CA ASP A 285 16.59 -3.93 -11.76
C ASP A 285 18.07 -3.50 -11.79
N HIS A 286 18.59 -3.16 -10.62
CA HIS A 286 19.98 -2.73 -10.41
C HIS A 286 21.03 -3.81 -10.69
N GLN A 287 20.62 -5.09 -10.83
CA GLN A 287 21.49 -6.21 -11.17
C GLN A 287 21.69 -6.36 -12.69
N GLY A 288 21.01 -5.55 -13.48
CA GLY A 288 21.10 -5.59 -14.93
C GLY A 288 20.03 -6.44 -15.62
N HIS A 289 19.10 -7.03 -14.86
CA HIS A 289 17.99 -7.75 -15.48
C HIS A 289 16.99 -6.76 -16.11
N ARG A 290 16.50 -7.10 -17.28
CA ARG A 290 15.54 -6.31 -18.07
C ARG A 290 14.54 -7.25 -18.71
N CYS A 291 13.25 -6.93 -18.66
CA CYS A 291 12.24 -7.66 -19.42
C CYS A 291 11.11 -6.72 -19.86
N LYS A 292 10.50 -7.04 -20.99
CA LYS A 292 9.26 -6.43 -21.45
C LYS A 292 8.22 -7.55 -21.56
N VAL A 293 7.19 -7.48 -20.72
CA VAL A 293 6.15 -8.51 -20.64
C VAL A 293 4.87 -7.95 -21.26
N PRO A 294 4.28 -8.60 -22.26
CA PRO A 294 3.05 -8.16 -22.88
C PRO A 294 1.87 -8.34 -21.93
N CYS A 295 0.78 -7.57 -22.16
CA CYS A 295 -0.46 -7.75 -21.41
C CYS A 295 -0.97 -9.19 -21.49
N ILE A 296 -1.43 -9.71 -20.37
CA ILE A 296 -2.20 -10.94 -20.32
C ILE A 296 -3.63 -10.62 -20.77
N PRO A 297 -4.22 -11.39 -21.71
CA PRO A 297 -5.58 -11.16 -22.17
C PRO A 297 -6.58 -11.17 -21.01
N ALA A 298 -7.40 -10.13 -20.93
CA ALA A 298 -8.44 -9.97 -19.91
C ALA A 298 -9.65 -9.23 -20.51
N ARG A 299 -10.84 -9.51 -19.99
CA ARG A 299 -12.05 -8.78 -20.39
C ARG A 299 -12.10 -7.43 -19.67
N MET A 300 -12.03 -6.34 -20.42
CA MET A 300 -12.08 -4.99 -19.86
C MET A 300 -13.51 -4.63 -19.44
N VAL A 301 -13.74 -4.53 -18.14
CA VAL A 301 -14.98 -4.06 -17.51
C VAL A 301 -14.73 -2.74 -16.80
N ASN A 302 -13.68 -2.67 -15.96
CA ASN A 302 -13.29 -1.47 -15.22
C ASN A 302 -11.75 -1.41 -15.13
N THR A 303 -11.16 -0.26 -15.39
CA THR A 303 -9.70 -0.08 -15.32
C THR A 303 -9.23 0.53 -14.01
N THR A 304 -10.16 0.99 -13.15
CA THR A 304 -9.83 1.53 -11.83
C THR A 304 -9.31 0.42 -10.93
N GLY A 305 -8.23 0.69 -10.19
CA GLY A 305 -7.64 -0.28 -9.27
C GLY A 305 -6.67 -1.29 -9.89
N CYS A 306 -6.52 -1.34 -11.24
CA CYS A 306 -5.55 -2.22 -11.88
C CYS A 306 -4.10 -1.94 -11.43
N GLY A 307 -3.75 -0.67 -11.24
CA GLY A 307 -2.45 -0.25 -10.72
C GLY A 307 -2.22 -0.72 -9.28
N ASP A 308 -3.26 -0.64 -8.46
CA ASP A 308 -3.23 -1.04 -7.05
C ASP A 308 -3.08 -2.57 -6.92
N ALA A 309 -3.79 -3.34 -7.76
CA ALA A 309 -3.65 -4.79 -7.85
C ALA A 309 -2.26 -5.20 -8.33
N PHE A 310 -1.69 -4.47 -9.30
CA PHE A 310 -0.31 -4.68 -9.76
C PHE A 310 0.68 -4.49 -8.61
N MET A 311 0.59 -3.37 -7.87
CA MET A 311 1.49 -3.10 -6.74
C MET A 311 1.35 -4.16 -5.65
N ALA A 312 0.13 -4.58 -5.33
CA ALA A 312 -0.12 -5.65 -4.36
C ALA A 312 0.53 -6.97 -4.80
N ALA A 313 0.44 -7.31 -6.08
CA ALA A 313 1.10 -8.50 -6.64
C ALA A 313 2.63 -8.40 -6.62
N LEU A 314 3.22 -7.20 -6.81
CA LEU A 314 4.66 -6.99 -6.63
C LEU A 314 5.08 -7.22 -5.17
N ALA A 315 4.29 -6.72 -4.21
CA ALA A 315 4.55 -6.92 -2.79
C ALA A 315 4.45 -8.40 -2.40
N TRP A 316 3.40 -9.09 -2.85
CA TRP A 316 3.24 -10.52 -2.66
C TRP A 316 4.37 -11.32 -3.31
N GLY A 317 4.68 -11.05 -4.58
CA GLY A 317 5.73 -11.73 -5.33
C GLY A 317 7.12 -11.57 -4.70
N TRP A 318 7.41 -10.39 -4.12
CA TRP A 318 8.63 -10.18 -3.33
C TRP A 318 8.71 -11.10 -2.11
N LEU A 319 7.60 -11.27 -1.39
CA LEU A 319 7.54 -12.16 -0.22
C LEU A 319 7.64 -13.64 -0.60
N GLU A 320 7.15 -14.02 -1.78
CA GLU A 320 7.27 -15.37 -2.36
C GLU A 320 8.67 -15.62 -2.99
N GLY A 321 9.50 -14.58 -3.13
CA GLY A 321 10.83 -14.71 -3.73
C GLY A 321 10.84 -14.74 -5.26
N LEU A 322 9.80 -14.21 -5.92
CA LEU A 322 9.71 -14.16 -7.37
C LEU A 322 10.82 -13.29 -7.99
N GLY A 323 11.36 -13.75 -9.11
CA GLY A 323 12.28 -12.99 -9.94
C GLY A 323 11.62 -11.79 -10.61
N LEU A 324 12.41 -10.96 -11.32
CA LEU A 324 11.92 -9.71 -11.94
C LEU A 324 10.79 -9.97 -12.95
N GLU A 325 10.99 -10.93 -13.87
CA GLU A 325 10.01 -11.25 -14.91
C GLU A 325 8.76 -11.92 -14.34
N GLU A 326 8.94 -12.84 -13.38
CA GLU A 326 7.84 -13.51 -12.70
C GLU A 326 6.96 -12.49 -11.94
N ALA A 327 7.58 -11.53 -11.23
CA ALA A 327 6.88 -10.44 -10.56
C ALA A 327 6.11 -9.55 -11.56
N ALA A 328 6.70 -9.25 -12.73
CA ALA A 328 6.04 -8.51 -13.79
C ALA A 328 4.81 -9.26 -14.34
N ARG A 329 4.92 -10.58 -14.57
CA ARG A 329 3.80 -11.43 -14.99
C ARG A 329 2.71 -11.50 -13.93
N ALA A 330 3.09 -11.67 -12.65
CA ALA A 330 2.15 -11.66 -11.54
C ALA A 330 1.38 -10.33 -11.44
N GLY A 331 2.08 -9.20 -11.60
CA GLY A 331 1.48 -7.87 -11.63
C GLY A 331 0.47 -7.70 -12.77
N LEU A 332 0.80 -8.15 -13.97
CA LEU A 332 -0.11 -8.11 -15.12
C LEU A 332 -1.31 -9.03 -14.94
N ALA A 333 -1.11 -10.23 -14.38
CA ALA A 333 -2.20 -11.16 -14.07
C ALA A 333 -3.17 -10.55 -13.06
N ALA A 334 -2.66 -9.96 -11.98
CA ALA A 334 -3.47 -9.29 -10.96
C ALA A 334 -4.24 -8.09 -11.54
N SER A 335 -3.58 -7.26 -12.37
CA SER A 335 -4.23 -6.16 -13.09
C SER A 335 -5.35 -6.66 -14.02
N GLY A 336 -5.11 -7.75 -14.74
CA GLY A 336 -6.13 -8.37 -15.63
C GLY A 336 -7.34 -8.87 -14.85
N ILE A 337 -7.12 -9.53 -13.69
CA ILE A 337 -8.20 -9.99 -12.81
C ILE A 337 -8.98 -8.78 -12.26
N ALA A 338 -8.29 -7.74 -11.79
CA ALA A 338 -8.93 -6.51 -11.31
C ALA A 338 -9.80 -5.87 -12.42
N MET A 339 -9.30 -5.82 -13.65
CA MET A 339 -9.98 -5.23 -14.81
C MET A 339 -11.29 -5.95 -15.18
N GLU A 340 -11.42 -7.23 -14.87
CA GLU A 340 -12.63 -8.04 -15.13
C GLU A 340 -13.74 -7.81 -14.10
N GLY A 341 -13.43 -7.17 -12.97
CA GLY A 341 -14.39 -6.80 -11.92
C GLY A 341 -15.16 -5.53 -12.26
N ALA A 342 -16.39 -5.43 -11.76
CA ALA A 342 -17.22 -4.22 -11.89
C ALA A 342 -16.79 -3.13 -10.90
N GLU A 343 -16.26 -3.51 -9.74
CA GLU A 343 -15.78 -2.62 -8.69
C GLU A 343 -14.26 -2.42 -8.79
N THR A 344 -13.73 -1.44 -8.05
CA THR A 344 -12.28 -1.15 -8.00
C THR A 344 -11.44 -2.35 -7.54
N ILE A 345 -12.00 -3.16 -6.65
CA ILE A 345 -11.40 -4.41 -6.19
C ILE A 345 -12.25 -5.58 -6.68
N ASN A 346 -11.60 -6.51 -7.37
CA ASN A 346 -12.26 -7.76 -7.76
C ASN A 346 -12.05 -8.80 -6.65
N PRO A 347 -13.11 -9.27 -5.98
CA PRO A 347 -12.98 -10.24 -4.87
C PRO A 347 -12.49 -11.63 -5.31
N GLU A 348 -12.50 -11.94 -6.60
CA GLU A 348 -11.94 -13.17 -7.14
C GLU A 348 -10.40 -13.19 -7.12
N LEU A 349 -9.76 -12.02 -6.92
CA LEU A 349 -8.30 -11.93 -6.86
C LEU A 349 -7.76 -12.77 -5.71
N ASN A 350 -6.85 -13.68 -6.02
CA ASN A 350 -6.14 -14.49 -5.03
C ASN A 350 -4.81 -14.99 -5.62
N ALA A 351 -3.92 -15.48 -4.74
CA ALA A 351 -2.59 -15.93 -5.13
C ALA A 351 -2.62 -17.08 -6.15
N GLN A 352 -3.53 -18.03 -5.98
CA GLN A 352 -3.65 -19.19 -6.87
C GLN A 352 -4.04 -18.77 -8.30
N LEU A 353 -5.07 -17.94 -8.43
CA LEU A 353 -5.54 -17.45 -9.73
C LEU A 353 -4.48 -16.60 -10.43
N VAL A 354 -3.70 -15.81 -9.66
CA VAL A 354 -2.58 -15.04 -10.22
C VAL A 354 -1.48 -15.97 -10.71
N LYS A 355 -1.09 -17.00 -9.95
CA LYS A 355 -0.10 -18.00 -10.39
C LYS A 355 -0.52 -18.66 -11.69
N GLU A 356 -1.77 -19.13 -11.78
CA GLU A 356 -2.31 -19.77 -12.97
C GLU A 356 -2.26 -18.86 -14.21
N ARG A 357 -2.73 -17.62 -14.08
CA ARG A 357 -2.75 -16.66 -15.21
C ARG A 357 -1.36 -16.15 -15.58
N ALA A 358 -0.46 -16.05 -14.64
CA ALA A 358 0.92 -15.64 -14.87
C ALA A 358 1.82 -16.78 -15.39
N GLY A 359 1.37 -18.03 -15.33
CA GLY A 359 2.18 -19.20 -15.67
C GLY A 359 3.33 -19.42 -14.70
N LEU A 360 3.05 -19.31 -13.38
CA LEU A 360 4.00 -19.45 -12.27
C LEU A 360 3.82 -20.77 -11.52
#